data_210f49c2c5ff410e3a872b44f1440239
#
_entry.id   210f49c2c5ff410e3a872b44f1440239
#
_cell.length_a   1.000
_cell.length_b   1.000
_cell.length_c   1.000
_cell.angle_alpha   90.00
_cell.angle_beta   90.00
_cell.angle_gamma   90.00
#
_symmetry.space_group_name_H-M   'P 1'
#
loop_
_entity.id
_entity.type
_entity.pdbx_description
1 polymer ?
#
loop_
_entity_poly.entity_id
_entity_poly.type
_entity_poly.pdbx_seq_one_letter_code
_entity_poly.pdbx_strand_id
1 'polypeptide(L)'
;MNSGESIYSKFSYKGDPLKQPVISFIKETLCPFFTFKSFSFVVIVINIVLYIVTLCVHGLDGFFMYFDFLPPHSTTLRQFGCLNGYLMRQNPAQFYRWITHNFLHAGFAHVFSNCFCILFFGTMLEYLIGTWRYILIYFLSGILGGLFSVLIKPGVSSVGASICCYGAIAAILGFDLVNWNHITTIYGTQNKCQILMIPIFAIIFILPLQFTPFGNSPVSLNERINIFGHLGGLIFGLLLSFFIIKPKEAGFSHKIYVIVGISCCGIFTLTGFLCFYLMNKYMGTII
;
A
#
# COMPACT_ATOMS: atom_id res chain seq x y z
N MET A 1 22.85 7.20 -17.91
CA MET A 1 21.78 8.17 -18.22
C MET A 1 22.46 9.51 -18.42
N ASN A 2 22.29 10.16 -19.58
CA ASN A 2 22.86 11.47 -19.82
C ASN A 2 22.33 12.48 -18.82
N SER A 3 23.22 13.22 -18.21
CA SER A 3 23.00 14.21 -17.15
C SER A 3 22.27 15.46 -17.68
N GLY A 4 21.00 15.38 -17.97
CA GLY A 4 20.22 16.55 -18.42
C GLY A 4 18.81 16.24 -18.89
N GLU A 5 18.43 15.01 -19.09
CA GLU A 5 17.05 14.69 -19.43
C GLU A 5 16.19 14.54 -18.15
N SER A 6 15.21 15.41 -18.00
CA SER A 6 14.17 15.26 -17.01
C SER A 6 13.50 13.89 -17.12
N ILE A 7 13.21 13.23 -16.01
CA ILE A 7 12.44 11.98 -15.97
C ILE A 7 11.15 12.09 -16.82
N TYR A 8 10.55 13.26 -16.83
CA TYR A 8 9.34 13.57 -17.60
C TYR A 8 9.56 13.68 -19.11
N SER A 9 10.77 14.03 -19.58
CA SER A 9 11.06 14.15 -21.02
C SER A 9 10.97 12.80 -21.76
N LYS A 10 11.13 11.67 -21.07
CA LYS A 10 10.95 10.34 -21.64
C LYS A 10 9.50 9.97 -21.93
N PHE A 11 8.58 10.63 -21.29
CA PHE A 11 7.13 10.35 -21.37
C PHE A 11 6.38 11.43 -22.13
N SER A 12 7.04 12.57 -22.47
CA SER A 12 6.39 13.63 -23.23
C SER A 12 6.20 13.22 -24.68
N TYR A 13 5.07 13.60 -25.24
CA TYR A 13 4.77 13.45 -26.66
C TYR A 13 5.81 14.18 -27.51
N LYS A 14 6.44 13.48 -28.45
CA LYS A 14 7.52 14.02 -29.29
C LYS A 14 7.02 14.69 -30.59
N GLY A 15 5.71 14.75 -30.80
CA GLY A 15 5.09 15.38 -31.96
C GLY A 15 4.62 16.81 -31.68
N ASP A 16 3.85 17.36 -32.63
CA ASP A 16 3.19 18.68 -32.46
C ASP A 16 2.18 18.59 -31.30
N PRO A 17 2.32 19.38 -30.21
CA PRO A 17 1.43 19.33 -29.06
C PRO A 17 -0.04 19.56 -29.39
N LEU A 18 -0.33 20.33 -30.44
CA LEU A 18 -1.69 20.61 -30.91
C LEU A 18 -2.35 19.40 -31.61
N LYS A 19 -1.55 18.42 -32.00
CA LYS A 19 -1.99 17.19 -32.67
C LYS A 19 -1.85 15.96 -31.80
N GLN A 20 -1.54 16.14 -30.51
CA GLN A 20 -1.39 15.03 -29.59
C GLN A 20 -2.72 14.25 -29.47
N PRO A 21 -2.71 12.91 -29.65
CA PRO A 21 -3.89 12.10 -29.43
C PRO A 21 -4.37 12.21 -27.97
N VAL A 22 -5.70 12.33 -27.76
CA VAL A 22 -6.31 12.48 -26.44
C VAL A 22 -5.86 11.38 -25.48
N ILE A 23 -5.75 10.13 -25.95
CA ILE A 23 -5.28 8.99 -25.15
C ILE A 23 -3.83 9.20 -24.69
N SER A 24 -2.96 9.72 -25.57
CA SER A 24 -1.56 10.02 -25.21
C SER A 24 -1.49 11.13 -24.17
N PHE A 25 -2.28 12.18 -24.35
CA PHE A 25 -2.38 13.29 -23.38
C PHE A 25 -2.86 12.82 -22.01
N ILE A 26 -3.93 12.02 -21.96
CA ILE A 26 -4.45 11.46 -20.71
C ILE A 26 -3.40 10.58 -20.03
N LYS A 27 -2.73 9.70 -20.79
CA LYS A 27 -1.68 8.83 -20.26
C LYS A 27 -0.52 9.63 -19.67
N GLU A 28 -0.02 10.63 -20.40
CA GLU A 28 1.11 11.44 -19.93
C GLU A 28 0.77 12.33 -18.75
N THR A 29 -0.47 12.79 -18.66
CA THR A 29 -0.92 13.68 -17.60
C THR A 29 -1.31 12.93 -16.33
N LEU A 30 -2.08 11.84 -16.47
CA LEU A 30 -2.64 11.13 -15.32
C LEU A 30 -1.82 9.93 -14.88
N CYS A 31 -1.23 9.17 -15.81
CA CYS A 31 -0.56 7.90 -15.51
C CYS A 31 0.75 7.75 -16.29
N PRO A 32 1.72 8.70 -16.19
CA PRO A 32 2.93 8.70 -17.00
C PRO A 32 3.78 7.44 -16.81
N PHE A 33 3.72 6.81 -15.65
CA PHE A 33 4.52 5.63 -15.29
C PHE A 33 3.82 4.31 -15.59
N PHE A 34 2.55 4.34 -16.00
CA PHE A 34 1.76 3.14 -16.25
C PHE A 34 2.25 2.35 -17.47
N THR A 35 2.39 1.04 -17.28
CA THR A 35 2.62 0.08 -18.37
C THR A 35 1.86 -1.22 -18.09
N PHE A 36 1.37 -1.88 -19.16
CA PHE A 36 0.70 -3.18 -19.04
C PHE A 36 1.65 -4.31 -18.58
N LYS A 37 2.97 -4.08 -18.58
CA LYS A 37 3.98 -5.02 -18.11
C LYS A 37 4.37 -4.81 -16.66
N SER A 38 3.77 -3.83 -15.98
CA SER A 38 4.09 -3.52 -14.59
C SER A 38 3.44 -4.52 -13.62
N PHE A 39 4.10 -4.77 -12.50
CA PHE A 39 3.51 -5.52 -11.39
C PHE A 39 2.27 -4.80 -10.82
N SER A 40 2.30 -3.48 -10.79
CA SER A 40 1.15 -2.65 -10.42
C SER A 40 -0.10 -2.99 -11.23
N PHE A 41 0.03 -3.17 -12.56
CA PHE A 41 -1.09 -3.58 -13.41
C PHE A 41 -1.59 -4.98 -13.05
N VAL A 42 -0.69 -5.92 -12.81
CA VAL A 42 -1.05 -7.29 -12.41
C VAL A 42 -1.84 -7.27 -11.09
N VAL A 43 -1.42 -6.48 -10.10
CA VAL A 43 -2.13 -6.35 -8.82
C VAL A 43 -3.52 -5.74 -9.02
N ILE A 44 -3.67 -4.71 -9.85
CA ILE A 44 -4.97 -4.11 -10.17
C ILE A 44 -5.90 -5.16 -10.76
N VAL A 45 -5.44 -5.94 -11.74
CA VAL A 45 -6.25 -7.00 -12.36
C VAL A 45 -6.65 -8.06 -11.34
N ILE A 46 -5.73 -8.52 -10.49
CA ILE A 46 -6.02 -9.49 -9.42
C ILE A 46 -7.08 -8.93 -8.47
N ASN A 47 -6.97 -7.68 -8.02
CA ASN A 47 -7.93 -7.05 -7.12
C ASN A 47 -9.34 -7.00 -7.74
N ILE A 48 -9.46 -6.60 -9.01
CA ILE A 48 -10.74 -6.53 -9.72
C ILE A 48 -11.33 -7.94 -9.90
N VAL A 49 -10.53 -8.91 -10.34
CA VAL A 49 -11.00 -10.28 -10.57
C VAL A 49 -11.45 -10.92 -9.26
N LEU A 50 -10.66 -10.82 -8.19
CA LEU A 50 -11.04 -11.37 -6.89
C LEU A 50 -12.27 -10.67 -6.30
N TYR A 51 -12.41 -9.36 -6.50
CA TYR A 51 -13.61 -8.65 -6.10
C TYR A 51 -14.84 -9.21 -6.81
N ILE A 52 -14.82 -9.39 -8.14
CA ILE A 52 -15.90 -9.98 -8.91
C ILE A 52 -16.20 -11.42 -8.43
N VAL A 53 -15.16 -12.23 -8.23
CA VAL A 53 -15.31 -13.61 -7.73
C VAL A 53 -15.99 -13.63 -6.36
N THR A 54 -15.61 -12.74 -5.45
CA THR A 54 -16.23 -12.67 -4.10
C THR A 54 -17.69 -12.25 -4.14
N LEU A 55 -18.11 -11.45 -5.13
CA LEU A 55 -19.54 -11.13 -5.35
C LEU A 55 -20.35 -12.34 -5.82
N CYS A 56 -19.75 -13.22 -6.60
CA CYS A 56 -20.44 -14.37 -7.20
C CYS A 56 -20.64 -15.57 -6.23
N VAL A 57 -19.87 -15.67 -5.14
CA VAL A 57 -19.87 -16.87 -4.28
C VAL A 57 -21.10 -16.94 -3.38
N HIS A 58 -21.36 -15.95 -2.55
CA HIS A 58 -22.51 -15.89 -1.65
C HIS A 58 -23.40 -14.69 -1.90
N GLY A 59 -23.17 -13.94 -3.00
CA GLY A 59 -23.88 -12.71 -3.31
C GLY A 59 -23.42 -11.53 -2.45
N LEU A 60 -24.34 -10.59 -2.27
CA LEU A 60 -24.10 -9.31 -1.62
C LEU A 60 -24.65 -9.29 -0.20
N ASP A 61 -24.00 -8.55 0.70
CA ASP A 61 -24.56 -8.13 1.99
C ASP A 61 -25.51 -6.88 1.82
N GLY A 62 -26.32 -6.87 0.75
CA GLY A 62 -27.17 -5.76 0.36
C GLY A 62 -26.58 -4.95 -0.80
N PHE A 63 -27.40 -4.05 -1.39
CA PHE A 63 -26.94 -3.22 -2.50
C PHE A 63 -26.08 -2.06 -2.01
N PHE A 64 -26.47 -1.46 -0.89
CA PHE A 64 -25.70 -0.45 -0.19
C PHE A 64 -25.43 -0.92 1.23
N MET A 65 -24.17 -0.94 1.63
CA MET A 65 -23.76 -1.23 2.99
C MET A 65 -22.87 -0.10 3.50
N TYR A 66 -23.40 0.64 4.46
CA TYR A 66 -22.73 1.74 5.14
C TYR A 66 -22.28 2.87 4.21
N PHE A 67 -21.10 2.78 3.56
CA PHE A 67 -20.50 3.83 2.74
C PHE A 67 -20.01 3.32 1.39
N ASP A 68 -20.30 2.07 1.10
CA ASP A 68 -19.89 1.44 -0.12
C ASP A 68 -21.10 0.74 -0.78
N PHE A 69 -21.01 0.48 -2.05
CA PHE A 69 -22.01 -0.28 -2.76
C PHE A 69 -21.43 -1.60 -3.28
N LEU A 70 -22.33 -2.55 -3.54
CA LEU A 70 -21.98 -3.91 -3.94
C LEU A 70 -20.98 -4.58 -2.99
N PRO A 71 -21.24 -4.61 -1.66
CA PRO A 71 -20.37 -5.28 -0.69
C PRO A 71 -20.50 -6.80 -0.86
N PRO A 72 -19.38 -7.55 -1.03
CA PRO A 72 -19.40 -9.01 -0.98
C PRO A 72 -19.85 -9.50 0.40
N HIS A 73 -20.51 -10.65 0.45
CA HIS A 73 -20.95 -11.24 1.71
C HIS A 73 -19.76 -11.46 2.67
N SER A 74 -19.93 -11.07 3.93
CA SER A 74 -18.86 -11.11 4.94
C SER A 74 -18.29 -12.52 5.17
N THR A 75 -19.13 -13.57 5.05
CA THR A 75 -18.70 -14.96 5.09
C THR A 75 -17.74 -15.30 3.96
N THR A 76 -17.99 -14.76 2.74
CA THR A 76 -17.08 -14.94 1.59
C THR A 76 -15.71 -14.35 1.89
N LEU A 77 -15.66 -13.11 2.40
CA LEU A 77 -14.40 -12.46 2.74
C LEU A 77 -13.62 -13.24 3.81
N ARG A 78 -14.32 -13.84 4.81
CA ARG A 78 -13.69 -14.70 5.81
C ARG A 78 -13.13 -15.98 5.20
N GLN A 79 -13.85 -16.64 4.30
CA GLN A 79 -13.43 -17.88 3.63
C GLN A 79 -12.24 -17.62 2.69
N PHE A 80 -12.25 -16.51 1.97
CA PHE A 80 -11.18 -16.12 1.03
C PHE A 80 -9.92 -15.60 1.72
N GLY A 81 -9.96 -15.34 3.02
CA GLY A 81 -8.75 -15.05 3.78
C GLY A 81 -8.59 -13.60 4.23
N CYS A 82 -9.66 -12.96 4.74
CA CYS A 82 -9.50 -11.69 5.46
C CYS A 82 -8.51 -11.85 6.62
N LEU A 83 -7.78 -10.79 6.92
CA LEU A 83 -6.90 -10.74 8.08
C LEU A 83 -7.75 -10.76 9.36
N ASN A 84 -7.53 -11.73 10.24
CA ASN A 84 -8.16 -11.80 11.55
C ASN A 84 -7.25 -12.55 12.52
N GLY A 85 -6.78 -11.84 13.53
CA GLY A 85 -5.79 -12.37 14.46
C GLY A 85 -6.29 -13.56 15.27
N TYR A 86 -7.57 -13.60 15.66
CA TYR A 86 -8.11 -14.75 16.40
C TYR A 86 -8.13 -16.01 15.54
N LEU A 87 -8.62 -15.93 14.29
CA LEU A 87 -8.66 -17.09 13.39
C LEU A 87 -7.26 -17.65 13.12
N MET A 88 -6.29 -16.76 12.93
CA MET A 88 -4.92 -17.15 12.64
C MET A 88 -4.19 -17.72 13.85
N ARG A 89 -4.53 -17.27 15.05
CA ARG A 89 -4.01 -17.84 16.30
C ARG A 89 -4.61 -19.22 16.60
N GLN A 90 -5.93 -19.39 16.37
CA GLN A 90 -6.60 -20.67 16.57
C GLN A 90 -6.10 -21.77 15.63
N ASN A 91 -5.76 -21.41 14.40
CA ASN A 91 -5.25 -22.32 13.40
C ASN A 91 -4.07 -21.70 12.63
N PRO A 92 -2.80 -22.06 12.99
CA PRO A 92 -1.62 -21.58 12.29
C PRO A 92 -1.57 -21.90 10.79
N ALA A 93 -2.30 -22.93 10.31
CA ALA A 93 -2.41 -23.21 8.87
C ALA A 93 -3.06 -22.05 8.08
N GLN A 94 -3.71 -21.10 8.76
CA GLN A 94 -4.28 -19.91 8.14
C GLN A 94 -3.25 -18.79 7.90
N PHE A 95 -1.97 -19.11 7.86
CA PHE A 95 -0.88 -18.17 7.57
C PHE A 95 -1.03 -17.46 6.21
N TYR A 96 -1.74 -18.07 5.25
CA TYR A 96 -2.02 -17.45 3.94
C TYR A 96 -2.73 -16.09 4.06
N ARG A 97 -3.43 -15.85 5.17
CA ARG A 97 -4.13 -14.58 5.43
C ARG A 97 -3.19 -13.37 5.53
N TRP A 98 -1.91 -13.58 5.83
CA TRP A 98 -0.90 -12.51 5.76
C TRP A 98 -0.75 -11.92 4.35
N ILE A 99 -1.13 -12.68 3.33
CA ILE A 99 -1.03 -12.26 1.93
C ILE A 99 -2.42 -12.00 1.33
N THR A 100 -3.37 -12.91 1.52
CA THR A 100 -4.66 -12.86 0.82
C THR A 100 -5.50 -11.64 1.18
N HIS A 101 -5.43 -11.17 2.42
CA HIS A 101 -6.20 -10.01 2.84
C HIS A 101 -5.91 -8.75 2.02
N ASN A 102 -4.70 -8.64 1.44
CA ASN A 102 -4.29 -7.48 0.64
C ASN A 102 -4.96 -7.43 -0.76
N PHE A 103 -5.67 -8.48 -1.16
CA PHE A 103 -6.33 -8.58 -2.45
C PHE A 103 -7.85 -8.61 -2.36
N LEU A 104 -8.41 -8.73 -1.17
CA LEU A 104 -9.84 -8.76 -0.93
C LEU A 104 -10.37 -7.34 -0.69
N HIS A 105 -11.62 -7.08 -1.07
CA HIS A 105 -12.21 -5.75 -0.91
C HIS A 105 -13.65 -5.84 -0.43
N ALA A 106 -14.02 -4.91 0.45
CA ALA A 106 -15.31 -4.90 1.13
C ALA A 106 -16.43 -4.18 0.35
N GLY A 107 -16.12 -3.61 -0.83
CA GLY A 107 -17.09 -2.95 -1.68
C GLY A 107 -16.43 -2.30 -2.90
N PHE A 108 -17.26 -1.71 -3.78
CA PHE A 108 -16.80 -1.15 -5.05
C PHE A 108 -15.92 0.10 -4.85
N ALA A 109 -16.35 1.05 -4.01
CA ALA A 109 -15.55 2.25 -3.77
C ALA A 109 -14.21 1.90 -3.13
N HIS A 110 -14.18 0.85 -2.28
CA HIS A 110 -12.96 0.36 -1.67
C HIS A 110 -11.99 -0.24 -2.70
N VAL A 111 -12.44 -1.13 -3.59
CA VAL A 111 -11.56 -1.67 -4.66
C VAL A 111 -11.13 -0.59 -5.62
N PHE A 112 -12.03 0.32 -5.99
CA PHE A 112 -11.73 1.42 -6.90
C PHE A 112 -10.64 2.35 -6.34
N SER A 113 -10.78 2.81 -5.09
CA SER A 113 -9.81 3.71 -4.45
C SER A 113 -8.44 3.06 -4.30
N ASN A 114 -8.38 1.77 -3.95
CA ASN A 114 -7.13 1.01 -3.86
C ASN A 114 -6.47 0.83 -5.24
N CYS A 115 -7.24 0.45 -6.27
CA CYS A 115 -6.73 0.35 -7.64
C CYS A 115 -6.22 1.69 -8.17
N PHE A 116 -6.92 2.79 -7.84
CA PHE A 116 -6.49 4.13 -8.16
C PHE A 116 -5.17 4.49 -7.47
N CYS A 117 -5.04 4.20 -6.18
CA CYS A 117 -3.79 4.40 -5.45
C CYS A 117 -2.62 3.61 -6.06
N ILE A 118 -2.84 2.34 -6.41
CA ILE A 118 -1.82 1.51 -7.07
C ILE A 118 -1.47 2.07 -8.45
N LEU A 119 -2.45 2.54 -9.21
CA LEU A 119 -2.25 3.11 -10.54
C LEU A 119 -1.35 4.35 -10.49
N PHE A 120 -1.52 5.23 -9.49
CA PHE A 120 -0.72 6.46 -9.38
C PHE A 120 0.59 6.24 -8.63
N PHE A 121 0.51 5.82 -7.38
CA PHE A 121 1.68 5.73 -6.51
C PHE A 121 2.44 4.42 -6.68
N GLY A 122 1.74 3.32 -6.92
CA GLY A 122 2.37 2.03 -7.18
C GLY A 122 3.20 2.04 -8.45
N THR A 123 2.63 2.52 -9.58
CA THR A 123 3.37 2.60 -10.85
C THR A 123 4.53 3.58 -10.78
N MET A 124 4.35 4.71 -10.07
CA MET A 124 5.41 5.68 -9.83
C MET A 124 6.57 5.05 -9.05
N LEU A 125 6.28 4.40 -7.93
CA LEU A 125 7.31 3.75 -7.12
C LEU A 125 8.00 2.63 -7.91
N GLU A 126 7.22 1.78 -8.60
CA GLU A 126 7.75 0.70 -9.43
C GLU A 126 8.73 1.23 -10.49
N TYR A 127 8.40 2.35 -11.14
CA TYR A 127 9.26 3.02 -12.09
C TYR A 127 10.56 3.53 -11.45
N LEU A 128 10.46 4.15 -10.26
CA LEU A 128 11.60 4.76 -9.57
C LEU A 128 12.62 3.74 -9.07
N ILE A 129 12.16 2.61 -8.52
CA ILE A 129 13.03 1.64 -7.84
C ILE A 129 13.18 0.30 -8.57
N GLY A 130 12.35 0.07 -9.60
CA GLY A 130 12.27 -1.19 -10.35
C GLY A 130 11.31 -2.21 -9.73
N THR A 131 10.72 -3.04 -10.59
CA THR A 131 9.64 -3.98 -10.26
C THR A 131 9.96 -4.87 -9.06
N TRP A 132 11.17 -5.45 -9.00
CA TRP A 132 11.52 -6.42 -7.95
C TRP A 132 11.55 -5.80 -6.55
N ARG A 133 12.09 -4.57 -6.43
CA ARG A 133 12.10 -3.84 -5.15
C ARG A 133 10.71 -3.39 -4.74
N TYR A 134 9.90 -3.00 -5.73
CA TYR A 134 8.51 -2.64 -5.48
C TYR A 134 7.71 -3.83 -4.97
N ILE A 135 7.84 -5.03 -5.56
CA ILE A 135 7.21 -6.26 -5.08
C ILE A 135 7.56 -6.51 -3.60
N LEU A 136 8.84 -6.42 -3.25
CA LEU A 136 9.28 -6.62 -1.85
C LEU A 136 8.64 -5.60 -0.91
N ILE A 137 8.66 -4.31 -1.25
CA ILE A 137 8.06 -3.26 -0.41
C ILE A 137 6.56 -3.49 -0.28
N TYR A 138 5.86 -3.78 -1.39
CA TYR A 138 4.42 -4.02 -1.42
C TYR A 138 4.01 -5.13 -0.45
N PHE A 139 4.58 -6.31 -0.59
CA PHE A 139 4.21 -7.45 0.25
C PHE A 139 4.71 -7.32 1.69
N LEU A 140 5.94 -6.89 1.91
CA LEU A 140 6.48 -6.79 3.26
C LEU A 140 5.77 -5.69 4.08
N SER A 141 5.45 -4.54 3.48
CA SER A 141 4.66 -3.52 4.18
C SER A 141 3.25 -4.00 4.49
N GLY A 142 2.62 -4.77 3.58
CA GLY A 142 1.32 -5.39 3.81
C GLY A 142 1.35 -6.40 4.97
N ILE A 143 2.34 -7.27 5.01
CA ILE A 143 2.50 -8.28 6.07
C ILE A 143 2.82 -7.63 7.41
N LEU A 144 3.82 -6.74 7.47
CA LEU A 144 4.25 -6.10 8.71
C LEU A 144 3.21 -5.12 9.26
N GLY A 145 2.53 -4.38 8.36
CA GLY A 145 1.41 -3.52 8.74
C GLY A 145 0.20 -4.33 9.23
N GLY A 146 -0.09 -5.46 8.58
CA GLY A 146 -1.08 -6.42 9.05
C GLY A 146 -0.73 -7.01 10.42
N LEU A 147 0.53 -7.39 10.65
CA LEU A 147 1.03 -7.87 11.94
C LEU A 147 0.88 -6.79 13.02
N PHE A 148 1.26 -5.56 12.72
CA PHE A 148 1.08 -4.43 13.64
C PHE A 148 -0.39 -4.26 14.03
N SER A 149 -1.30 -4.37 13.07
CA SER A 149 -2.73 -4.28 13.33
C SER A 149 -3.26 -5.38 14.26
N VAL A 150 -2.95 -6.64 13.97
CA VAL A 150 -3.49 -7.77 14.75
C VAL A 150 -2.84 -7.92 16.13
N LEU A 151 -1.67 -7.33 16.35
CA LEU A 151 -1.08 -7.23 17.69
C LEU A 151 -1.87 -6.26 18.59
N ILE A 152 -2.40 -5.18 18.01
CA ILE A 152 -3.15 -4.17 18.75
C ILE A 152 -4.64 -4.52 18.83
N LYS A 153 -5.24 -4.95 17.72
CA LYS A 153 -6.67 -5.30 17.61
C LYS A 153 -6.88 -6.66 16.91
N PRO A 154 -6.64 -7.77 17.60
CA PRO A 154 -6.68 -9.11 16.98
C PRO A 154 -8.06 -9.54 16.49
N GLY A 155 -9.14 -9.03 17.08
CA GLY A 155 -10.52 -9.37 16.71
C GLY A 155 -11.06 -8.67 15.47
N VAL A 156 -10.39 -7.61 15.01
CA VAL A 156 -10.85 -6.87 13.82
C VAL A 156 -10.51 -7.64 12.56
N SER A 157 -11.55 -7.90 11.73
CA SER A 157 -11.36 -8.45 10.40
C SER A 157 -11.01 -7.32 9.41
N SER A 158 -9.95 -7.52 8.63
CA SER A 158 -9.46 -6.52 7.67
C SER A 158 -9.24 -7.11 6.29
N VAL A 159 -9.56 -6.33 5.26
CA VAL A 159 -9.35 -6.60 3.84
C VAL A 159 -8.93 -5.32 3.13
N GLY A 160 -8.21 -5.44 2.03
CA GLY A 160 -7.86 -4.34 1.14
C GLY A 160 -6.36 -4.19 0.90
N ALA A 161 -6.01 -3.74 -0.31
CA ALA A 161 -4.65 -3.40 -0.69
C ALA A 161 -4.13 -2.13 0.02
N SER A 162 -4.96 -1.48 0.82
CA SER A 162 -4.67 -0.17 1.41
C SER A 162 -3.40 -0.16 2.26
N ILE A 163 -3.12 -1.20 3.05
CA ILE A 163 -1.89 -1.29 3.85
C ILE A 163 -0.66 -1.21 2.94
N CYS A 164 -0.69 -1.94 1.82
CA CYS A 164 0.38 -1.91 0.81
C CYS A 164 0.46 -0.56 0.09
N CYS A 165 -0.68 0.10 -0.17
CA CYS A 165 -0.74 1.43 -0.76
C CYS A 165 -0.07 2.47 0.17
N TYR A 166 -0.39 2.44 1.46
CA TYR A 166 0.29 3.28 2.47
C TYR A 166 1.79 3.00 2.51
N GLY A 167 2.17 1.72 2.42
CA GLY A 167 3.56 1.31 2.31
C GLY A 167 4.25 1.86 1.08
N ALA A 168 3.60 1.83 -0.08
CA ALA A 168 4.15 2.36 -1.32
C ALA A 168 4.35 3.89 -1.27
N ILE A 169 3.36 4.63 -0.74
CA ILE A 169 3.46 6.08 -0.59
C ILE A 169 4.59 6.46 0.39
N ALA A 170 4.68 5.76 1.52
CA ALA A 170 5.77 5.98 2.47
C ALA A 170 7.14 5.61 1.88
N ALA A 171 7.21 4.62 1.00
CA ALA A 171 8.44 4.26 0.30
C ALA A 171 8.85 5.28 -0.78
N ILE A 172 7.91 6.05 -1.37
CA ILE A 172 8.24 7.20 -2.21
C ILE A 172 8.95 8.27 -1.36
N LEU A 173 8.41 8.59 -0.18
CA LEU A 173 9.08 9.46 0.78
C LEU A 173 10.47 8.95 1.14
N GLY A 174 10.58 7.64 1.38
CA GLY A 174 11.88 7.00 1.65
C GLY A 174 12.85 7.08 0.48
N PHE A 175 12.36 6.95 -0.76
CA PHE A 175 13.18 7.18 -1.96
C PHE A 175 13.73 8.61 -2.02
N ASP A 176 12.92 9.60 -1.70
CA ASP A 176 13.34 10.99 -1.67
C ASP A 176 14.39 11.24 -0.59
N LEU A 177 14.21 10.66 0.60
CA LEU A 177 15.19 10.77 1.70
C LEU A 177 16.52 10.10 1.36
N VAL A 178 16.48 8.88 0.83
CA VAL A 178 17.68 8.10 0.45
C VAL A 178 18.46 8.77 -0.68
N ASN A 179 17.76 9.46 -1.59
CA ASN A 179 18.36 10.13 -2.76
C ASN A 179 18.41 11.66 -2.63
N TRP A 180 18.33 12.19 -1.41
CA TRP A 180 18.16 13.62 -1.15
C TRP A 180 19.19 14.53 -1.85
N ASN A 181 20.45 14.17 -1.84
CA ASN A 181 21.50 14.93 -2.49
C ASN A 181 21.37 14.89 -4.02
N HIS A 182 21.08 13.73 -4.57
CA HIS A 182 20.88 13.55 -6.01
C HIS A 182 19.68 14.37 -6.52
N ILE A 183 18.57 14.34 -5.79
CA ILE A 183 17.37 15.14 -6.10
C ILE A 183 17.71 16.63 -6.06
N THR A 184 18.52 17.08 -5.08
CA THR A 184 18.98 18.47 -4.97
C THR A 184 19.81 18.88 -6.18
N THR A 185 20.70 18.01 -6.66
CA THR A 185 21.54 18.26 -7.83
C THR A 185 20.73 18.41 -9.11
N ILE A 186 19.66 17.59 -9.27
CA ILE A 186 18.86 17.58 -10.49
C ILE A 186 17.83 18.73 -10.52
N TYR A 187 17.14 18.95 -9.43
CA TYR A 187 15.97 19.88 -9.39
C TYR A 187 16.25 21.21 -8.71
N GLY A 188 17.44 21.39 -8.14
CA GLY A 188 17.79 22.55 -7.33
C GLY A 188 17.12 22.53 -5.94
N THR A 189 17.64 23.38 -5.04
CA THR A 189 17.20 23.40 -3.64
C THR A 189 15.74 23.83 -3.47
N GLN A 190 15.24 24.70 -4.36
CA GLN A 190 13.86 25.21 -4.27
C GLN A 190 12.82 24.17 -4.67
N ASN A 191 13.09 23.36 -5.70
CA ASN A 191 12.11 22.39 -6.24
C ASN A 191 12.07 21.09 -5.45
N LYS A 192 13.11 20.76 -4.67
CA LYS A 192 13.14 19.52 -3.88
C LYS A 192 12.06 19.49 -2.79
N CYS A 193 11.72 20.62 -2.22
CA CYS A 193 10.62 20.70 -1.25
C CYS A 193 9.28 20.36 -1.91
N GLN A 194 9.06 20.76 -3.17
CA GLN A 194 7.84 20.42 -3.90
C GLN A 194 7.73 18.90 -4.15
N ILE A 195 8.85 18.24 -4.50
CA ILE A 195 8.88 16.78 -4.71
C ILE A 195 8.53 16.04 -3.41
N LEU A 196 9.12 16.45 -2.29
CA LEU A 196 8.83 15.90 -0.98
C LEU A 196 7.36 16.09 -0.55
N MET A 197 6.74 17.20 -0.99
CA MET A 197 5.34 17.48 -0.67
C MET A 197 4.35 16.49 -1.32
N ILE A 198 4.71 15.82 -2.43
CA ILE A 198 3.81 14.89 -3.13
C ILE A 198 3.40 13.70 -2.22
N PRO A 199 4.34 12.90 -1.67
CA PRO A 199 3.96 11.82 -0.78
C PRO A 199 3.37 12.32 0.55
N ILE A 200 3.84 13.45 1.07
CA ILE A 200 3.27 14.05 2.29
C ILE A 200 1.81 14.48 2.04
N PHE A 201 1.52 15.14 0.92
CA PHE A 201 0.16 15.50 0.55
C PHE A 201 -0.73 14.27 0.37
N ALA A 202 -0.21 13.21 -0.28
CA ALA A 202 -0.94 11.96 -0.42
C ALA A 202 -1.29 11.34 0.94
N ILE A 203 -0.34 11.33 1.90
CA ILE A 203 -0.56 10.82 3.26
C ILE A 203 -1.60 11.66 4.01
N ILE A 204 -1.53 12.98 3.92
CA ILE A 204 -2.39 13.88 4.70
C ILE A 204 -3.79 14.01 4.10
N PHE A 205 -3.92 14.08 2.78
CA PHE A 205 -5.18 14.44 2.11
C PHE A 205 -5.84 13.30 1.34
N ILE A 206 -5.08 12.49 0.58
CA ILE A 206 -5.66 11.46 -0.29
C ILE A 206 -6.03 10.21 0.53
N LEU A 207 -5.15 9.78 1.41
CA LEU A 207 -5.41 8.59 2.20
C LEU A 207 -6.60 8.75 3.16
N PRO A 208 -6.78 9.88 3.87
CA PRO A 208 -7.97 10.08 4.69
C PRO A 208 -9.29 10.07 3.92
N LEU A 209 -9.31 10.39 2.62
CA LEU A 209 -10.51 10.27 1.81
C LEU A 209 -11.03 8.83 1.71
N GLN A 210 -10.18 7.84 1.90
CA GLN A 210 -10.60 6.43 2.01
C GLN A 210 -11.37 6.14 3.30
N PHE A 211 -11.39 7.06 4.25
CA PHE A 211 -12.03 6.95 5.56
C PHE A 211 -13.31 7.76 5.69
N THR A 212 -13.68 8.55 4.68
CA THR A 212 -14.86 9.42 4.81
C THR A 212 -16.13 8.58 4.85
N PRO A 213 -16.91 8.67 5.94
CA PRO A 213 -18.18 8.03 6.03
C PRO A 213 -19.22 8.81 5.21
N PHE A 214 -19.71 8.22 4.14
CA PHE A 214 -20.95 8.69 3.53
C PHE A 214 -22.14 8.00 4.22
N GLY A 215 -22.64 8.56 5.34
CA GLY A 215 -23.87 8.12 6.00
C GLY A 215 -23.79 7.84 7.51
N ASN A 216 -24.92 7.87 8.15
CA ASN A 216 -25.11 7.65 9.58
C ASN A 216 -25.05 6.17 9.92
N SER A 217 -24.01 5.70 10.57
CA SER A 217 -23.92 4.33 11.05
C SER A 217 -23.57 4.25 12.54
N PRO A 218 -24.27 3.39 13.30
CA PRO A 218 -24.09 3.24 14.74
C PRO A 218 -22.79 2.50 15.15
N VAL A 219 -22.04 1.92 14.20
CA VAL A 219 -20.77 1.22 14.51
C VAL A 219 -19.62 2.20 14.55
N SER A 220 -18.77 2.13 15.56
CA SER A 220 -17.64 3.06 15.70
C SER A 220 -16.70 3.01 14.50
N LEU A 221 -16.20 4.17 14.06
CA LEU A 221 -15.21 4.30 12.98
C LEU A 221 -13.99 3.37 13.16
N ASN A 222 -13.61 3.14 14.43
CA ASN A 222 -12.49 2.27 14.79
C ASN A 222 -12.67 0.79 14.47
N GLU A 223 -13.90 0.33 14.27
CA GLU A 223 -14.18 -1.09 13.95
C GLU A 223 -14.23 -1.36 12.44
N ARG A 224 -14.36 -0.32 11.63
CA ARG A 224 -14.54 -0.44 10.18
C ARG A 224 -13.26 -0.24 9.40
N ILE A 225 -12.38 0.62 9.89
CA ILE A 225 -11.14 1.00 9.22
C ILE A 225 -9.98 0.46 10.02
N ASN A 226 -9.10 -0.27 9.35
CA ASN A 226 -7.88 -0.78 9.96
C ASN A 226 -6.82 0.32 10.08
N ILE A 227 -7.07 1.31 10.94
CA ILE A 227 -6.16 2.45 11.17
C ILE A 227 -4.76 1.96 11.55
N PHE A 228 -4.66 0.94 12.39
CA PHE A 228 -3.37 0.40 12.81
C PHE A 228 -2.64 -0.32 11.67
N GLY A 229 -3.36 -1.00 10.79
CA GLY A 229 -2.77 -1.56 9.58
C GLY A 229 -2.20 -0.49 8.65
N HIS A 230 -2.95 0.59 8.44
CA HIS A 230 -2.51 1.72 7.63
C HIS A 230 -1.28 2.41 8.22
N LEU A 231 -1.31 2.69 9.53
CA LEU A 231 -0.14 3.23 10.24
C LEU A 231 1.07 2.29 10.14
N GLY A 232 0.85 1.00 10.33
CA GLY A 232 1.90 -0.02 10.12
C GLY A 232 2.43 -0.01 8.68
N GLY A 233 1.55 0.07 7.69
CA GLY A 233 1.93 0.21 6.28
C GLY A 233 2.86 1.40 6.04
N LEU A 234 2.51 2.58 6.56
CA LEU A 234 3.35 3.78 6.50
C LEU A 234 4.72 3.57 7.16
N ILE A 235 4.74 3.10 8.40
CA ILE A 235 5.97 2.90 9.18
C ILE A 235 6.88 1.91 8.45
N PHE A 236 6.36 0.74 8.10
CA PHE A 236 7.20 -0.30 7.51
C PHE A 236 7.54 -0.03 6.05
N GLY A 237 6.68 0.63 5.28
CA GLY A 237 7.02 1.08 3.94
C GLY A 237 8.22 2.04 3.93
N LEU A 238 8.24 2.99 4.87
CA LEU A 238 9.37 3.90 5.04
C LEU A 238 10.64 3.15 5.49
N LEU A 239 10.56 2.33 6.53
CA LEU A 239 11.71 1.60 7.06
C LEU A 239 12.30 0.60 6.04
N LEU A 240 11.44 -0.12 5.31
CA LEU A 240 11.84 -1.04 4.24
C LEU A 240 12.56 -0.30 3.11
N SER A 241 12.10 0.90 2.75
CA SER A 241 12.72 1.70 1.70
C SER A 241 14.18 2.03 1.98
N PHE A 242 14.55 2.22 3.24
CA PHE A 242 15.90 2.60 3.66
C PHE A 242 16.99 1.58 3.29
N PHE A 243 16.65 0.30 3.17
CA PHE A 243 17.62 -0.73 2.80
C PHE A 243 17.29 -1.47 1.49
N ILE A 244 16.04 -1.41 1.03
CA ILE A 244 15.67 -2.02 -0.26
C ILE A 244 16.01 -1.08 -1.42
N ILE A 245 15.88 0.24 -1.24
CA ILE A 245 16.14 1.23 -2.29
C ILE A 245 17.65 1.50 -2.38
N LYS A 246 18.18 1.32 -3.59
CA LYS A 246 19.58 1.66 -3.84
C LYS A 246 19.73 3.18 -4.03
N PRO A 247 20.61 3.83 -3.27
CA PRO A 247 20.89 5.24 -3.47
C PRO A 247 21.55 5.47 -4.84
N LYS A 248 21.29 6.63 -5.43
CA LYS A 248 22.02 7.09 -6.64
C LYS A 248 23.44 7.53 -6.30
N GLU A 249 23.59 8.11 -5.10
CA GLU A 249 24.87 8.54 -4.55
C GLU A 249 25.00 7.97 -3.13
N ALA A 250 26.00 7.12 -2.91
CA ALA A 250 26.23 6.53 -1.60
C ALA A 250 26.93 7.53 -0.67
N GLY A 251 26.31 7.80 0.48
CA GLY A 251 26.84 8.68 1.53
C GLY A 251 26.79 8.06 2.92
N PHE A 252 27.37 8.75 3.89
CA PHE A 252 27.34 8.30 5.30
C PHE A 252 25.91 8.14 5.83
N SER A 253 25.03 9.07 5.51
CA SER A 253 23.63 9.06 5.91
C SER A 253 22.91 7.79 5.44
N HIS A 254 23.23 7.27 4.24
CA HIS A 254 22.63 6.05 3.75
C HIS A 254 22.96 4.83 4.62
N LYS A 255 24.20 4.73 5.14
CA LYS A 255 24.56 3.63 6.04
C LYS A 255 23.70 3.65 7.31
N ILE A 256 23.43 4.83 7.86
CA ILE A 256 22.56 4.99 9.03
C ILE A 256 21.13 4.53 8.70
N TYR A 257 20.57 4.97 7.57
CA TYR A 257 19.24 4.54 7.13
C TYR A 257 19.13 3.01 7.00
N VAL A 258 20.14 2.37 6.38
CA VAL A 258 20.18 0.91 6.23
C VAL A 258 20.19 0.22 7.60
N ILE A 259 21.04 0.67 8.54
CA ILE A 259 21.11 0.10 9.89
C ILE A 259 19.77 0.26 10.61
N VAL A 260 19.19 1.45 10.60
CA VAL A 260 17.88 1.73 11.23
C VAL A 260 16.79 0.87 10.60
N GLY A 261 16.70 0.83 9.27
CA GLY A 261 15.67 0.06 8.55
C GLY A 261 15.76 -1.44 8.87
N ILE A 262 16.93 -2.04 8.74
CA ILE A 262 17.14 -3.48 9.02
C ILE A 262 16.87 -3.79 10.49
N SER A 263 17.42 -2.99 11.41
CA SER A 263 17.26 -3.24 12.85
C SER A 263 15.80 -3.14 13.28
N CYS A 264 15.10 -2.07 12.91
CA CYS A 264 13.70 -1.87 13.29
C CYS A 264 12.79 -2.94 12.67
N CYS A 265 12.92 -3.19 11.36
CA CYS A 265 12.12 -4.23 10.70
C CYS A 265 12.45 -5.63 11.25
N GLY A 266 13.72 -5.96 11.45
CA GLY A 266 14.15 -7.26 11.95
C GLY A 266 13.66 -7.51 13.39
N ILE A 267 13.88 -6.55 14.31
CA ILE A 267 13.41 -6.64 15.69
C ILE A 267 11.89 -6.78 15.72
N PHE A 268 11.15 -5.91 15.00
CA PHE A 268 9.71 -5.98 14.99
C PHE A 268 9.18 -7.29 14.39
N THR A 269 9.78 -7.78 13.30
CA THR A 269 9.38 -9.04 12.68
C THR A 269 9.54 -10.20 13.68
N LEU A 270 10.73 -10.31 14.29
CA LEU A 270 11.02 -11.39 15.23
C LEU A 270 10.11 -11.31 16.46
N THR A 271 10.10 -10.17 17.15
CA THR A 271 9.33 -10.01 18.39
C THR A 271 7.82 -10.01 18.12
N GLY A 272 7.36 -9.40 17.03
CA GLY A 272 5.97 -9.32 16.67
C GLY A 272 5.34 -10.69 16.36
N PHE A 273 5.99 -11.50 15.51
CA PHE A 273 5.50 -12.86 15.25
C PHE A 273 5.62 -13.76 16.49
N LEU A 274 6.70 -13.63 17.25
CA LEU A 274 6.84 -14.35 18.51
C LEU A 274 5.70 -14.02 19.48
N CYS A 275 5.46 -12.74 19.72
CA CYS A 275 4.33 -12.29 20.54
C CYS A 275 2.98 -12.74 19.97
N PHE A 276 2.77 -12.61 18.66
CA PHE A 276 1.52 -12.99 18.03
C PHE A 276 1.17 -14.46 18.27
N TYR A 277 2.10 -15.38 18.09
CA TYR A 277 1.86 -16.80 18.26
C TYR A 277 1.98 -17.29 19.70
N LEU A 278 2.81 -16.67 20.56
CA LEU A 278 2.95 -17.08 21.98
C LEU A 278 1.80 -16.57 22.86
N MET A 279 1.24 -15.38 22.58
CA MET A 279 0.09 -14.85 23.34
C MET A 279 -1.16 -15.74 23.22
N ASN A 280 -1.18 -16.67 22.28
CA ASN A 280 -2.23 -17.66 22.14
C ASN A 280 -2.42 -18.53 23.40
N LYS A 281 -1.36 -18.73 24.18
CA LYS A 281 -1.38 -19.63 25.35
C LYS A 281 -2.06 -19.02 26.58
N TYR A 282 -2.25 -17.69 26.61
CA TYR A 282 -2.78 -16.96 27.77
C TYR A 282 -4.19 -16.38 27.55
N MET A 283 -4.66 -16.25 26.32
CA MET A 283 -5.98 -15.68 26.02
C MET A 283 -7.09 -16.72 25.87
N GLY A 284 -6.77 -18.00 25.83
CA GLY A 284 -7.76 -19.12 25.82
C GLY A 284 -8.44 -19.39 27.16
N THR A 285 -8.13 -18.62 28.21
CA THR A 285 -8.68 -18.77 29.56
C THR A 285 -9.60 -17.61 29.98
N ILE A 286 -9.93 -16.66 29.09
CA ILE A 286 -10.70 -15.45 29.41
C ILE A 286 -11.98 -15.34 28.55
N ILE A 287 -12.45 -16.42 27.92
CA ILE A 287 -13.78 -16.47 27.28
C ILE A 287 -14.56 -17.64 27.83
#